data_f76160d554eedb6cc2db48b08b6866cf
#
_entry.id   f76160d554eedb6cc2db48b08b6866cf
#
_cell.length_a   1.000
_cell.length_b   1.000
_cell.length_c   1.000
_cell.angle_alpha   90.00
_cell.angle_beta   90.00
_cell.angle_gamma   90.00
#
_symmetry.space_group_name_H-M   'P 1'
#
loop_
_entity.id
_entity.type
_entity.pdbx_description
1 polymer ?
#
loop_
_entity_poly.entity_id
_entity_poly.type
_entity_poly.pdbx_seq_one_letter_code
_entity_poly.pdbx_strand_id
1 'polypeptide(L)'
;MRFFILYLVTLLLFASLIWLNVTYVINYVFKEEISQIEAEELQLTDEAAIEFLQYIVYVLLYTLAFILFAILPAESLVAALQSGVLMAVVISVGASLVNYKYVQHTGLKNAVYNVTAGVVMMLLVTPCSYYLARYLYT
;
A
#
# COMPACT_ATOMS: atom_id res chain seq x y z
N MET A 1 -11.30 12.82 18.10
CA MET A 1 -9.87 12.95 18.41
C MET A 1 -9.12 11.62 18.34
N ARG A 2 -9.64 10.57 19.00
CA ARG A 2 -9.01 9.23 18.99
C ARG A 2 -8.87 8.64 17.59
N PHE A 3 -9.94 8.68 16.82
CA PHE A 3 -9.92 8.19 15.44
C PHE A 3 -8.93 8.98 14.57
N PHE A 4 -8.88 10.28 14.75
CA PHE A 4 -7.96 11.15 14.01
C PHE A 4 -6.50 10.79 14.29
N ILE A 5 -6.15 10.56 15.56
CA ILE A 5 -4.79 10.15 15.95
C ILE A 5 -4.44 8.79 15.33
N LEU A 6 -5.34 7.83 15.46
CA LEU A 6 -5.16 6.49 14.89
C LEU A 6 -4.98 6.57 13.37
N TYR A 7 -5.83 7.34 12.70
CA TYR A 7 -5.77 7.53 11.26
C TYR A 7 -4.44 8.17 10.84
N LEU A 8 -4.02 9.23 11.53
CA LEU A 8 -2.78 9.95 11.20
C LEU A 8 -1.54 9.08 11.38
N VAL A 9 -1.46 8.37 12.49
CA VAL A 9 -0.32 7.46 12.75
C VAL A 9 -0.27 6.34 11.73
N THR A 10 -1.41 5.71 11.45
CA THR A 10 -1.50 4.63 10.45
C THR A 10 -1.16 5.14 9.06
N LEU A 11 -1.64 6.32 8.70
CA LEU A 11 -1.32 6.96 7.41
C LEU A 11 0.17 7.23 7.28
N LEU A 12 0.81 7.75 8.33
CA LEU A 12 2.26 8.01 8.33
C LEU A 12 3.06 6.71 8.20
N LEU A 13 2.62 5.64 8.86
CA LEU A 13 3.26 4.32 8.75
C LEU A 13 3.18 3.80 7.31
N PHE A 14 1.99 3.83 6.71
CA PHE A 14 1.81 3.41 5.32
C PHE A 14 2.65 4.27 4.36
N ALA A 15 2.58 5.59 4.52
CA ALA A 15 3.32 6.51 3.65
C ALA A 15 4.83 6.29 3.74
N SER A 16 5.36 6.08 4.95
CA SER A 16 6.78 5.81 5.17
C SER A 16 7.22 4.50 4.53
N LEU A 17 6.44 3.44 4.71
CA LEU A 17 6.76 2.13 4.12
C LEU A 17 6.64 2.16 2.59
N ILE A 18 5.63 2.83 2.06
CA ILE A 18 5.47 3.00 0.62
C ILE A 18 6.63 3.81 0.04
N TRP A 19 7.04 4.89 0.71
CA TRP A 19 8.18 5.69 0.27
C TRP A 19 9.47 4.87 0.26
N LEU A 20 9.73 4.08 1.29
CA LEU A 20 10.88 3.19 1.35
C LEU A 20 10.84 2.15 0.24
N ASN A 21 9.67 1.57 0.01
CA ASN A 21 9.49 0.57 -1.04
C ASN A 21 9.76 1.17 -2.43
N VAL A 22 9.16 2.32 -2.73
CA VAL A 22 9.34 2.98 -4.05
C VAL A 22 10.77 3.45 -4.25
N THR A 23 11.39 4.02 -3.21
CA THR A 23 12.73 4.62 -3.34
C THR A 23 13.83 3.56 -3.41
N TYR A 24 13.74 2.50 -2.62
CA TYR A 24 14.84 1.54 -2.50
C TYR A 24 14.53 0.18 -3.10
N VAL A 25 13.38 -0.41 -2.74
CA VAL A 25 13.09 -1.80 -3.09
C VAL A 25 12.67 -1.94 -4.54
N ILE A 26 11.75 -1.11 -5.01
CA ILE A 26 11.29 -1.17 -6.41
C ILE A 26 12.43 -0.84 -7.36
N ASN A 27 13.22 0.18 -7.06
CA ASN A 27 14.36 0.56 -7.90
C ASN A 27 15.41 -0.55 -7.98
N TYR A 28 15.57 -1.33 -6.92
CA TYR A 28 16.49 -2.47 -6.93
C TYR A 28 15.91 -3.66 -7.68
N VAL A 29 14.66 -4.04 -7.40
CA VAL A 29 14.02 -5.25 -7.96
C VAL A 29 13.70 -5.07 -9.45
N PHE A 30 13.24 -3.89 -9.86
CA PHE A 30 12.80 -3.61 -11.22
C PHE A 30 13.72 -2.64 -11.97
N LYS A 31 15.01 -2.66 -11.67
CA LYS A 31 15.97 -1.70 -12.23
C LYS A 31 15.95 -1.65 -13.76
N GLU A 32 15.94 -2.81 -14.42
CA GLU A 32 15.93 -2.89 -15.87
C GLU A 32 14.59 -2.45 -16.47
N GLU A 33 13.49 -2.91 -15.87
CA GLU A 33 12.13 -2.60 -16.31
C GLU A 33 11.83 -1.10 -16.16
N ILE A 34 12.24 -0.49 -15.04
CA ILE A 34 12.03 0.95 -14.80
C ILE A 34 12.80 1.80 -15.80
N SER A 35 14.05 1.44 -16.12
CA SER A 35 14.83 2.21 -17.08
C SER A 35 14.21 2.19 -18.47
N GLN A 36 13.59 1.09 -18.88
CA GLN A 36 12.83 1.00 -20.13
C GLN A 36 11.57 1.86 -20.10
N ILE A 37 10.82 1.83 -19.01
CA ILE A 37 9.59 2.63 -18.83
C ILE A 37 9.92 4.12 -18.80
N GLU A 38 10.95 4.53 -18.09
CA GLU A 38 11.37 5.94 -18.01
C GLU A 38 11.78 6.48 -19.38
N ALA A 39 12.44 5.68 -20.21
CA ALA A 39 12.80 6.08 -21.56
C ALA A 39 11.58 6.34 -22.44
N GLU A 40 10.48 5.59 -22.23
CA GLU A 40 9.22 5.78 -22.95
C GLU A 40 8.38 6.93 -22.38
N GLU A 41 8.43 7.18 -21.06
CA GLU A 41 7.57 8.13 -20.35
C GLU A 41 8.14 9.54 -20.20
N LEU A 42 9.38 9.80 -20.59
CA LEU A 42 9.99 11.13 -20.52
C LEU A 42 9.23 12.24 -21.28
N GLN A 43 8.17 11.89 -22.00
CA GLN A 43 7.32 12.82 -22.74
C GLN A 43 5.96 13.14 -22.09
N LEU A 44 5.66 12.60 -20.90
CA LEU A 44 4.30 12.63 -20.29
C LEU A 44 4.30 13.25 -18.89
N THR A 45 4.79 14.49 -18.74
CA THR A 45 4.88 15.19 -17.44
C THR A 45 3.52 15.50 -16.80
N ASP A 46 2.48 15.76 -17.60
CA ASP A 46 1.14 16.09 -17.08
C ASP A 46 0.43 14.85 -16.52
N GLU A 47 0.61 13.69 -17.15
CA GLU A 47 0.06 12.41 -16.66
C GLU A 47 0.70 12.00 -15.36
N ALA A 48 1.98 12.27 -15.13
CA ALA A 48 2.68 11.96 -13.89
C ALA A 48 2.08 12.71 -12.68
N ALA A 49 1.69 13.98 -12.87
CA ALA A 49 1.06 14.77 -11.82
C ALA A 49 -0.33 14.21 -11.45
N ILE A 50 -1.14 13.81 -12.44
CA ILE A 50 -2.45 13.21 -12.23
C ILE A 50 -2.32 11.87 -11.52
N GLU A 51 -1.38 11.03 -11.93
CA GLU A 51 -1.11 9.73 -11.29
C GLU A 51 -0.67 9.91 -9.83
N PHE A 52 0.13 10.92 -9.53
CA PHE A 52 0.56 11.24 -8.16
C PHE A 52 -0.62 11.64 -7.28
N LEU A 53 -1.53 12.48 -7.80
CA LEU A 53 -2.74 12.87 -7.07
C LEU A 53 -3.67 11.68 -6.82
N GLN A 54 -3.89 10.84 -7.83
CA GLN A 54 -4.67 9.60 -7.70
C GLN A 54 -4.06 8.68 -6.65
N TYR A 55 -2.75 8.59 -6.60
CA TYR A 55 -2.03 7.78 -5.63
C TYR A 55 -2.22 8.27 -4.20
N ILE A 56 -2.15 9.59 -3.98
CA ILE A 56 -2.40 10.18 -2.66
C ILE A 56 -3.82 9.88 -2.20
N VAL A 57 -4.82 10.08 -3.05
CA VAL A 57 -6.22 9.77 -2.74
C VAL A 57 -6.38 8.28 -2.42
N TYR A 58 -5.74 7.42 -3.19
CA TYR A 58 -5.76 5.98 -2.96
C TYR A 58 -5.22 5.61 -1.57
N VAL A 59 -4.06 6.17 -1.18
CA VAL A 59 -3.46 5.90 0.13
C VAL A 59 -4.36 6.39 1.27
N LEU A 60 -4.98 7.55 1.12
CA LEU A 60 -5.90 8.10 2.11
C LEU A 60 -7.11 7.19 2.31
N LEU A 61 -7.74 6.76 1.22
CA LEU A 61 -8.90 5.86 1.26
C LEU A 61 -8.53 4.47 1.76
N TYR A 62 -7.39 3.95 1.35
CA TYR A 62 -6.88 2.65 1.79
C TYR A 62 -6.68 2.63 3.31
N THR A 63 -6.06 3.67 3.86
CA THR A 63 -5.84 3.81 5.30
C THR A 63 -7.17 3.86 6.05
N LEU A 64 -8.12 4.63 5.54
CA LEU A 64 -9.46 4.71 6.14
C LEU A 64 -10.15 3.35 6.15
N ALA A 65 -10.15 2.64 5.03
CA ALA A 65 -10.75 1.32 4.90
C ALA A 65 -10.06 0.31 5.82
N PHE A 66 -8.74 0.35 5.91
CA PHE A 66 -7.96 -0.52 6.78
C PHE A 66 -8.37 -0.35 8.25
N ILE A 67 -8.46 0.89 8.72
CA ILE A 67 -8.87 1.15 10.10
C ILE A 67 -10.30 0.67 10.35
N LEU A 68 -11.23 0.98 9.46
CA LEU A 68 -12.64 0.67 9.65
C LEU A 68 -12.95 -0.82 9.54
N PHE A 69 -12.24 -1.55 8.67
CA PHE A 69 -12.57 -2.95 8.41
C PHE A 69 -11.62 -3.96 9.02
N ALA A 70 -10.37 -3.59 9.29
CA ALA A 70 -9.39 -4.51 9.84
C ALA A 70 -9.05 -4.23 11.30
N ILE A 71 -8.93 -2.99 11.71
CA ILE A 71 -8.43 -2.62 13.04
C ILE A 71 -9.55 -2.48 14.06
N LEU A 72 -10.55 -1.63 13.80
CA LEU A 72 -11.61 -1.36 14.79
C LEU A 72 -12.51 -2.56 15.06
N PRO A 73 -12.92 -3.38 14.06
CA PRO A 73 -13.74 -4.55 14.34
C PRO A 73 -13.00 -5.73 14.95
N ALA A 74 -11.66 -5.72 14.95
CA ALA A 74 -10.86 -6.86 15.36
C ALA A 74 -10.96 -7.11 16.88
N GLU A 75 -11.28 -8.33 17.26
CA GLU A 75 -11.32 -8.76 18.67
C GLU A 75 -9.94 -9.19 19.17
N SER A 76 -9.01 -9.51 18.26
CA SER A 76 -7.67 -9.94 18.60
C SER A 76 -6.66 -9.48 17.54
N LEU A 77 -5.38 -9.52 17.89
CA LEU A 77 -4.31 -9.21 16.93
C LEU A 77 -4.35 -10.17 15.73
N VAL A 78 -4.63 -11.44 15.96
CA VAL A 78 -4.73 -12.44 14.89
C VAL A 78 -5.85 -12.09 13.91
N ALA A 79 -7.02 -11.70 14.44
CA ALA A 79 -8.14 -11.28 13.59
C ALA A 79 -7.79 -10.04 12.77
N ALA A 80 -7.11 -9.06 13.37
CA ALA A 80 -6.65 -7.87 12.65
C ALA A 80 -5.65 -8.22 11.55
N LEU A 81 -4.70 -9.11 11.81
CA LEU A 81 -3.72 -9.57 10.83
C LEU A 81 -4.40 -10.30 9.67
N GLN A 82 -5.34 -11.19 9.95
CA GLN A 82 -6.09 -11.90 8.92
C GLN A 82 -6.84 -10.94 8.00
N SER A 83 -7.55 -9.99 8.57
CA SER A 83 -8.31 -9.00 7.79
C SER A 83 -7.37 -8.07 6.99
N GLY A 84 -6.27 -7.65 7.59
CA GLY A 84 -5.29 -6.79 6.92
C GLY A 84 -4.60 -7.49 5.75
N VAL A 85 -4.18 -8.74 5.95
CA VAL A 85 -3.54 -9.54 4.89
C VAL A 85 -4.54 -9.82 3.77
N LEU A 86 -5.77 -10.21 4.09
CA LEU A 86 -6.82 -10.43 3.08
C LEU A 86 -7.06 -9.17 2.26
N MET A 87 -7.16 -8.04 2.91
CA MET A 87 -7.35 -6.74 2.25
C MET A 87 -6.18 -6.41 1.33
N ALA A 88 -4.93 -6.65 1.78
CA ALA A 88 -3.74 -6.44 0.98
C ALA A 88 -3.73 -7.31 -0.28
N VAL A 89 -4.07 -8.59 -0.15
CA VAL A 89 -4.11 -9.53 -1.29
C VAL A 89 -5.17 -9.09 -2.30
N VAL A 90 -6.39 -8.79 -1.85
CA VAL A 90 -7.50 -8.40 -2.73
C VAL A 90 -7.16 -7.11 -3.48
N ILE A 91 -6.65 -6.10 -2.78
CA ILE A 91 -6.34 -4.81 -3.39
C ILE A 91 -5.13 -4.92 -4.32
N SER A 92 -4.12 -5.70 -3.95
CA SER A 92 -2.93 -5.89 -4.81
C SER A 92 -3.28 -6.62 -6.11
N VAL A 93 -4.14 -7.62 -6.04
CA VAL A 93 -4.63 -8.31 -7.24
C VAL A 93 -5.44 -7.35 -8.11
N GLY A 94 -6.33 -6.57 -7.51
CA GLY A 94 -7.12 -5.56 -8.21
C GLY A 94 -6.25 -4.49 -8.89
N ALA A 95 -5.25 -3.99 -8.17
CA ALA A 95 -4.31 -3.01 -8.70
C ALA A 95 -3.49 -3.56 -9.88
N SER A 96 -3.07 -4.83 -9.79
CA SER A 96 -2.34 -5.49 -10.88
C SER A 96 -3.19 -5.65 -12.14
N LEU A 97 -4.50 -5.91 -11.97
CA LEU A 97 -5.42 -5.98 -13.10
C LEU A 97 -5.66 -4.62 -13.76
N VAL A 98 -5.70 -3.54 -12.96
CA VAL A 98 -5.91 -2.18 -13.47
C VAL A 98 -4.66 -1.63 -14.15
N ASN A 99 -3.47 -1.91 -13.60
CA ASN A 99 -2.20 -1.42 -14.15
C ASN A 99 -1.68 -2.32 -15.28
N TYR A 100 -2.47 -2.45 -16.33
CA TYR A 100 -2.19 -3.35 -17.46
C TYR A 100 -0.85 -3.04 -18.15
N LYS A 101 -0.47 -1.78 -18.24
CA LYS A 101 0.83 -1.38 -18.81
C LYS A 101 2.01 -2.01 -18.06
N TYR A 102 1.97 -1.97 -16.72
CA TYR A 102 3.00 -2.59 -15.90
C TYR A 102 3.01 -4.11 -16.07
N VAL A 103 1.85 -4.73 -16.15
CA VAL A 103 1.74 -6.18 -16.37
C VAL A 103 2.34 -6.59 -17.71
N GLN A 104 2.19 -5.77 -18.76
CA GLN A 104 2.80 -6.05 -20.06
C GLN A 104 4.34 -6.04 -20.02
N HIS A 105 4.95 -5.12 -19.24
CA HIS A 105 6.40 -5.02 -19.16
C HIS A 105 7.03 -5.95 -18.12
N THR A 106 6.36 -6.19 -17.01
CA THR A 106 6.91 -6.93 -15.87
C THR A 106 6.24 -8.29 -15.65
N GLY A 107 5.03 -8.50 -16.21
CA GLY A 107 4.33 -9.78 -16.15
C GLY A 107 4.06 -10.26 -14.73
N LEU A 108 4.24 -11.56 -14.52
CA LEU A 108 3.98 -12.24 -13.25
C LEU A 108 4.86 -11.71 -12.11
N LYS A 109 6.08 -11.26 -12.42
CA LYS A 109 7.01 -10.69 -11.43
C LYS A 109 6.39 -9.51 -10.70
N ASN A 110 5.74 -8.58 -11.42
CA ASN A 110 5.08 -7.42 -10.82
C ASN A 110 3.91 -7.84 -9.93
N ALA A 111 3.07 -8.77 -10.38
CA ALA A 111 1.93 -9.25 -9.60
C ALA A 111 2.40 -9.90 -8.28
N VAL A 112 3.38 -10.80 -8.35
CA VAL A 112 3.96 -11.45 -7.17
C VAL A 112 4.59 -10.44 -6.23
N TYR A 113 5.34 -9.47 -6.78
CA TYR A 113 5.96 -8.42 -5.99
C TYR A 113 4.92 -7.58 -5.25
N ASN A 114 3.86 -7.15 -5.92
CA ASN A 114 2.83 -6.31 -5.33
C ASN A 114 2.11 -7.02 -4.18
N VAL A 115 1.75 -8.29 -4.37
CA VAL A 115 1.12 -9.09 -3.32
C VAL A 115 2.06 -9.26 -2.14
N THR A 116 3.32 -9.61 -2.38
CA THR A 116 4.32 -9.81 -1.32
C THR A 116 4.57 -8.52 -0.54
N ALA A 117 4.76 -7.40 -1.24
CA ALA A 117 4.99 -6.11 -0.60
C ALA A 117 3.77 -5.68 0.24
N GLY A 118 2.56 -5.88 -0.28
CA GLY A 118 1.33 -5.59 0.46
C GLY A 118 1.19 -6.41 1.73
N VAL A 119 1.46 -7.70 1.65
CA VAL A 119 1.40 -8.60 2.81
C VAL A 119 2.45 -8.20 3.86
N VAL A 120 3.70 -7.96 3.45
CA VAL A 120 4.77 -7.53 4.37
C VAL A 120 4.40 -6.23 5.05
N MET A 121 3.90 -5.25 4.29
CA MET A 121 3.46 -3.97 4.84
C MET A 121 2.36 -4.15 5.87
N MET A 122 1.37 -5.01 5.61
CA MET A 122 0.31 -5.31 6.57
C MET A 122 0.82 -6.00 7.82
N LEU A 123 1.78 -6.90 7.70
CA LEU A 123 2.39 -7.57 8.84
C LEU A 123 3.15 -6.58 9.74
N LEU A 124 3.67 -5.49 9.19
CA LEU A 124 4.36 -4.45 9.95
C LEU A 124 3.41 -3.40 10.53
N VAL A 125 2.42 -2.95 9.77
CA VAL A 125 1.51 -1.87 10.17
C VAL A 125 0.43 -2.36 11.13
N THR A 126 -0.12 -3.54 10.90
CA THR A 126 -1.26 -4.06 11.68
C THR A 126 -0.99 -4.13 13.18
N PRO A 127 0.14 -4.69 13.66
CA PRO A 127 0.41 -4.71 15.11
C PRO A 127 0.48 -3.31 15.71
N CYS A 128 1.16 -2.38 15.05
CA CYS A 128 1.29 -1.01 15.53
C CYS A 128 -0.06 -0.32 15.64
N SER A 129 -0.88 -0.41 14.59
CA SER A 129 -2.21 0.21 14.56
C SER A 129 -3.18 -0.46 15.52
N TYR A 130 -3.12 -1.78 15.64
CA TYR A 130 -3.98 -2.54 16.56
C TYR A 130 -3.72 -2.15 18.01
N TYR A 131 -2.47 -2.14 18.44
CA TYR A 131 -2.12 -1.78 19.81
C TYR A 131 -2.39 -0.31 20.10
N LEU A 132 -2.15 0.58 19.15
CA LEU A 132 -2.49 1.98 19.29
C LEU A 132 -4.01 2.17 19.43
N ALA A 133 -4.80 1.47 18.63
CA ALA A 133 -6.26 1.52 18.72
C ALA A 133 -6.74 1.03 20.08
N ARG A 134 -6.18 -0.04 20.59
CA ARG A 134 -6.51 -0.54 21.93
C ARG A 134 -6.17 0.49 23.00
N TYR A 135 -5.02 1.11 22.92
CA TYR A 135 -4.61 2.16 23.85
C TYR A 135 -5.58 3.35 23.82
N LEU A 136 -5.97 3.79 22.61
CA LEU A 136 -6.82 4.98 22.45
C LEU A 136 -8.27 4.73 22.84
N TYR A 137 -8.78 3.51 22.67
CA TYR A 137 -10.19 3.17 22.87
C TYR A 137 -10.47 2.41 24.18
N THR A 138 -9.48 2.26 25.03
CA THR A 138 -9.68 1.69 26.39
C THR A 138 -9.77 2.76 27.50
#